data_72d43d9918f0322f829bb6fd4345ad11
#
_entry.id   72d43d9918f0322f829bb6fd4345ad11
#
_cell.length_a   1.000
_cell.length_b   1.000
_cell.length_c   1.000
_cell.angle_alpha   90.00
_cell.angle_beta   90.00
_cell.angle_gamma   90.00
#
_symmetry.space_group_name_H-M   'P 1'
#
loop_
_entity.id
_entity.type
_entity.pdbx_description
1 polymer ?
#
loop_
_entity_poly.entity_id
_entity_poly.type
_entity_poly.pdbx_seq_one_letter_code
_entity_poly.pdbx_strand_id
1 'polypeptide(L)'
;MILYKFRRKIIKKIKAIFLKQKFVKGFYKNDLLIYDDIFPHPVSGFRYEEFKTLLNVFKKSKIIVDPISYPALKTDVKTHKIHILEFEAKFPELENKFVQKKTIVNINTKLFYCVFLSNIYQNLDWLEKYRIPFVFTLYPGGGFQVEDLISDQKLQKVLASPQFRKVIVTQLYTKEYLIKNNFCRANKIEYVFGCVVPQLSLNTNISVKKKYPNKETFDIIFCAAKYMSKGLDKGYDVFIGLAHSLIKKYDFVRFHVVGGFDKEEIDVTLLDGKITFYGYQKFDDLAAIYQQMDVIVSPNKPFLWGKGAFDGFPLGTVIEAVLNNVVAIVTDKLNENTVFENRKEIIVTNGDVTSIEAEIIGLIQKPEMLIDMSKNGRNKFLEIYSNDYQINPRIKILAEEIERK
;
A
#
# COMPACT_ATOMS: atom_id res chain seq x y z
N MET A 1 -15.27 47.99 -11.86
CA MET A 1 -14.34 46.91 -11.43
C MET A 1 -14.77 46.24 -10.11
N ILE A 2 -15.21 46.96 -9.10
CA ILE A 2 -15.66 46.44 -7.78
C ILE A 2 -16.94 45.59 -7.89
N LEU A 3 -17.97 46.06 -8.62
CA LEU A 3 -19.23 45.33 -8.84
C LEU A 3 -19.01 43.98 -9.58
N TYR A 4 -18.05 43.89 -10.50
CA TYR A 4 -17.74 42.65 -11.23
C TYR A 4 -17.08 41.62 -10.31
N LYS A 5 -16.17 42.06 -9.42
CA LYS A 5 -15.55 41.17 -8.39
C LYS A 5 -16.60 40.70 -7.38
N PHE A 6 -17.55 41.53 -7.01
CA PHE A 6 -18.63 41.18 -6.08
C PHE A 6 -19.61 40.18 -6.69
N ARG A 7 -20.05 40.37 -7.94
CA ARG A 7 -20.86 39.39 -8.69
C ARG A 7 -20.14 38.04 -8.82
N ARG A 8 -18.86 38.04 -9.15
CA ARG A 8 -18.06 36.79 -9.26
C ARG A 8 -17.93 36.05 -7.92
N LYS A 9 -17.82 36.78 -6.79
CA LYS A 9 -17.81 36.22 -5.44
C LYS A 9 -19.16 35.60 -5.05
N ILE A 10 -20.26 36.28 -5.41
CA ILE A 10 -21.63 35.81 -5.15
C ILE A 10 -21.91 34.57 -6.02
N ILE A 11 -21.58 34.60 -7.30
CA ILE A 11 -21.76 33.46 -8.21
C ILE A 11 -20.90 32.25 -7.75
N LYS A 12 -19.65 32.48 -7.27
CA LYS A 12 -18.83 31.42 -6.66
C LYS A 12 -19.46 30.86 -5.38
N LYS A 13 -20.01 31.71 -4.50
CA LYS A 13 -20.72 31.28 -3.28
C LYS A 13 -22.01 30.51 -3.62
N ILE A 14 -22.80 31.01 -4.56
CA ILE A 14 -24.02 30.35 -5.03
C ILE A 14 -23.69 29.01 -5.69
N LYS A 15 -22.68 28.94 -6.58
CA LYS A 15 -22.22 27.70 -7.15
C LYS A 15 -21.68 26.74 -6.08
N ALA A 16 -20.97 27.22 -5.06
CA ALA A 16 -20.50 26.41 -3.96
C ALA A 16 -21.65 25.86 -3.08
N ILE A 17 -22.75 26.60 -2.94
CA ILE A 17 -23.96 26.17 -2.22
C ILE A 17 -24.73 25.13 -3.05
N PHE A 18 -24.86 25.33 -4.36
CA PHE A 18 -25.50 24.35 -5.27
C PHE A 18 -24.65 23.13 -5.60
N LEU A 19 -23.32 23.23 -5.44
CA LEU A 19 -22.37 22.11 -5.63
C LEU A 19 -22.10 21.33 -4.33
N LYS A 20 -22.69 21.70 -3.19
CA LYS A 20 -22.62 20.89 -1.98
C LYS A 20 -23.33 19.56 -2.24
N GLN A 21 -22.56 18.50 -2.31
CA GLN A 21 -23.04 17.13 -2.40
C GLN A 21 -24.05 16.88 -1.27
N LYS A 22 -25.29 16.58 -1.62
CA LYS A 22 -26.31 16.22 -0.64
C LYS A 22 -26.34 14.71 -0.48
N PHE A 23 -25.93 14.24 0.66
CA PHE A 23 -26.12 12.86 1.06
C PHE A 23 -27.56 12.65 1.51
N VAL A 24 -28.20 11.59 0.99
CA VAL A 24 -29.59 11.23 1.33
C VAL A 24 -29.71 9.74 1.57
N LYS A 25 -30.59 9.32 2.48
CA LYS A 25 -31.02 7.91 2.59
C LYS A 25 -32.14 7.68 1.57
N GLY A 26 -31.80 7.16 0.39
CA GLY A 26 -32.77 6.78 -0.64
C GLY A 26 -33.46 5.45 -0.34
N PHE A 27 -34.36 5.05 -1.21
CA PHE A 27 -35.14 3.79 -1.06
C PHE A 27 -34.26 2.53 -1.07
N TYR A 28 -33.27 2.48 -1.96
CA TYR A 28 -32.38 1.32 -2.06
C TYR A 28 -31.35 1.34 -0.93
N LYS A 29 -31.40 0.30 -0.09
CA LYS A 29 -30.42 0.08 0.98
C LYS A 29 -29.34 -0.88 0.48
N ASN A 30 -28.10 -0.40 0.48
CA ASN A 30 -26.94 -1.24 0.22
C ASN A 30 -26.60 -2.07 1.49
N ASP A 31 -25.98 -3.23 1.31
CA ASP A 31 -25.36 -3.93 2.44
C ASP A 31 -24.03 -3.26 2.80
N LEU A 32 -23.23 -2.92 1.78
CA LEU A 32 -21.92 -2.30 1.95
C LEU A 32 -21.79 -1.05 1.06
N LEU A 33 -21.37 0.06 1.64
CA LEU A 33 -20.98 1.28 0.94
C LEU A 33 -19.50 1.54 1.18
N ILE A 34 -18.70 1.51 0.11
CA ILE A 34 -17.26 1.75 0.17
C ILE A 34 -16.97 3.20 -0.22
N TYR A 35 -15.91 3.79 0.32
CA TYR A 35 -15.37 5.08 -0.11
C TYR A 35 -13.87 4.97 -0.37
N ASP A 36 -13.40 5.58 -1.47
CA ASP A 36 -11.97 5.75 -1.73
C ASP A 36 -11.65 7.03 -2.51
N ASP A 37 -10.43 7.54 -2.29
CA ASP A 37 -9.93 8.81 -2.81
C ASP A 37 -9.06 8.67 -4.06
N ILE A 38 -8.76 7.43 -4.49
CA ILE A 38 -8.01 7.17 -5.73
C ILE A 38 -8.55 6.01 -6.58
N PHE A 39 -9.42 5.15 -6.05
CA PHE A 39 -9.94 4.01 -6.80
C PHE A 39 -10.70 4.45 -8.07
N PRO A 40 -10.54 3.80 -9.22
CA PRO A 40 -9.77 2.57 -9.49
C PRO A 40 -8.38 2.86 -10.11
N HIS A 41 -7.59 3.80 -9.57
CA HIS A 41 -6.26 4.11 -10.08
C HIS A 41 -5.32 2.89 -9.92
N PRO A 42 -4.63 2.45 -11.00
CA PRO A 42 -3.82 1.22 -10.98
C PRO A 42 -2.56 1.28 -10.10
N VAL A 43 -2.12 2.48 -9.69
CA VAL A 43 -0.93 2.67 -8.84
C VAL A 43 -1.06 2.00 -7.47
N SER A 44 -2.28 1.80 -6.97
CA SER A 44 -2.54 1.20 -5.66
C SER A 44 -3.14 -0.19 -5.81
N GLY A 45 -2.30 -1.15 -6.16
CA GLY A 45 -2.71 -2.53 -6.43
C GLY A 45 -3.50 -3.15 -5.29
N PHE A 46 -3.14 -2.89 -4.03
CA PHE A 46 -3.85 -3.45 -2.87
C PHE A 46 -5.29 -2.94 -2.75
N ARG A 47 -5.55 -1.62 -2.94
CA ARG A 47 -6.91 -1.06 -2.93
C ARG A 47 -7.71 -1.58 -4.11
N TYR A 48 -7.06 -1.63 -5.28
CA TYR A 48 -7.68 -2.11 -6.50
C TYR A 48 -8.23 -3.52 -6.34
N GLU A 49 -7.42 -4.44 -5.82
CA GLU A 49 -7.80 -5.83 -5.61
C GLU A 49 -8.81 -5.99 -4.47
N GLU A 50 -8.59 -5.31 -3.34
CA GLU A 50 -9.48 -5.38 -2.19
C GLU A 50 -10.89 -4.91 -2.54
N PHE A 51 -11.04 -3.70 -3.12
CA PHE A 51 -12.35 -3.16 -3.44
C PHE A 51 -13.04 -3.92 -4.58
N LYS A 52 -12.29 -4.33 -5.61
CA LYS A 52 -12.82 -5.21 -6.67
C LYS A 52 -13.46 -6.46 -6.06
N THR A 53 -12.73 -7.12 -5.16
CA THR A 53 -13.20 -8.35 -4.54
C THR A 53 -14.42 -8.10 -3.63
N LEU A 54 -14.36 -7.07 -2.78
CA LEU A 54 -15.50 -6.72 -1.92
C LEU A 54 -16.76 -6.35 -2.71
N LEU A 55 -16.62 -5.60 -3.82
CA LEU A 55 -17.74 -5.24 -4.70
C LEU A 55 -18.36 -6.47 -5.39
N ASN A 56 -17.52 -7.47 -5.67
CA ASN A 56 -18.00 -8.74 -6.27
C ASN A 56 -18.70 -9.62 -5.23
N VAL A 57 -18.16 -9.76 -4.04
CA VAL A 57 -18.70 -10.60 -2.95
C VAL A 57 -20.01 -10.02 -2.42
N PHE A 58 -20.02 -8.76 -2.05
CA PHE A 58 -21.22 -8.08 -1.55
C PHE A 58 -22.08 -7.58 -2.73
N LYS A 59 -23.04 -8.40 -3.18
CA LYS A 59 -23.83 -8.08 -4.39
C LYS A 59 -24.58 -6.74 -4.27
N LYS A 60 -25.08 -6.39 -3.08
CA LYS A 60 -25.70 -5.08 -2.78
C LYS A 60 -24.68 -4.09 -2.24
N SER A 61 -23.61 -3.87 -2.99
CA SER A 61 -22.56 -2.90 -2.65
C SER A 61 -22.43 -1.80 -3.68
N LYS A 62 -21.94 -0.66 -3.26
CA LYS A 62 -21.55 0.48 -4.09
C LYS A 62 -20.24 1.07 -3.56
N ILE A 63 -19.51 1.77 -4.44
CA ILE A 63 -18.31 2.53 -4.05
C ILE A 63 -18.48 4.00 -4.44
N ILE A 64 -18.30 4.91 -3.48
CA ILE A 64 -18.17 6.34 -3.72
C ILE A 64 -16.69 6.60 -4.04
N VAL A 65 -16.42 7.20 -5.18
CA VAL A 65 -15.08 7.53 -5.62
C VAL A 65 -14.92 9.05 -5.71
N ASP A 66 -13.86 9.56 -5.10
CA ASP A 66 -13.53 10.98 -5.09
C ASP A 66 -12.02 11.16 -5.36
N PRO A 67 -11.60 11.48 -6.59
CA PRO A 67 -10.19 11.48 -7.00
C PRO A 67 -9.40 12.67 -6.43
N ILE A 68 -9.60 13.00 -5.14
CA ILE A 68 -8.94 14.13 -4.48
C ILE A 68 -7.43 13.93 -4.33
N SER A 69 -6.98 12.68 -4.29
CA SER A 69 -5.56 12.35 -4.15
C SER A 69 -4.83 12.12 -5.49
N TYR A 70 -5.52 12.21 -6.65
CA TYR A 70 -4.88 12.12 -7.97
C TYR A 70 -3.74 13.12 -8.18
N PRO A 71 -3.86 14.41 -7.79
CA PRO A 71 -2.77 15.36 -7.92
C PRO A 71 -1.49 14.95 -7.16
N ALA A 72 -1.63 14.32 -6.01
CA ALA A 72 -0.49 13.81 -5.24
C ALA A 72 0.23 12.67 -5.97
N LEU A 73 -0.48 11.94 -6.85
CA LEU A 73 0.06 10.92 -7.74
C LEU A 73 0.59 11.49 -9.07
N LYS A 74 0.65 12.82 -9.21
CA LYS A 74 0.97 13.52 -10.47
C LYS A 74 0.07 13.10 -11.64
N THR A 75 -1.17 12.74 -11.34
CA THR A 75 -2.17 12.28 -12.30
C THR A 75 -3.27 13.34 -12.45
N ASP A 76 -3.70 13.63 -13.70
CA ASP A 76 -4.81 14.57 -13.93
C ASP A 76 -6.12 13.94 -13.42
N VAL A 77 -6.86 14.68 -12.59
CA VAL A 77 -8.18 14.28 -12.07
C VAL A 77 -9.16 13.90 -13.19
N LYS A 78 -9.02 14.47 -14.38
CA LYS A 78 -9.86 14.15 -15.55
C LYS A 78 -9.71 12.70 -16.00
N THR A 79 -8.56 12.08 -15.77
CA THR A 79 -8.32 10.67 -16.15
C THR A 79 -9.12 9.69 -15.28
N HIS A 80 -9.64 10.11 -14.14
CA HIS A 80 -10.44 9.26 -13.27
C HIS A 80 -11.63 8.62 -13.98
N LYS A 81 -12.32 9.37 -14.86
CA LYS A 81 -13.42 8.83 -15.63
C LYS A 81 -12.95 7.72 -16.60
N ILE A 82 -11.76 7.88 -17.18
CA ILE A 82 -11.14 6.88 -18.05
C ILE A 82 -10.85 5.61 -17.25
N HIS A 83 -10.23 5.74 -16.08
CA HIS A 83 -9.95 4.59 -15.21
C HIS A 83 -11.22 3.83 -14.78
N ILE A 84 -12.33 4.54 -14.54
CA ILE A 84 -13.62 3.86 -14.25
C ILE A 84 -14.09 3.06 -15.47
N LEU A 85 -14.07 3.64 -16.68
CA LEU A 85 -14.48 2.95 -17.91
C LEU A 85 -13.58 1.74 -18.21
N GLU A 86 -12.27 1.87 -18.03
CA GLU A 86 -11.32 0.77 -18.18
C GLU A 86 -11.58 -0.35 -17.16
N PHE A 87 -11.90 0.02 -15.92
CA PHE A 87 -12.25 -0.93 -14.87
C PHE A 87 -13.54 -1.68 -15.19
N GLU A 88 -14.61 -0.97 -15.59
CA GLU A 88 -15.91 -1.56 -15.95
C GLU A 88 -15.78 -2.43 -17.21
N ALA A 89 -14.98 -2.04 -18.19
CA ALA A 89 -14.69 -2.85 -19.37
C ALA A 89 -13.95 -4.16 -19.01
N LYS A 90 -13.04 -4.10 -18.04
CA LYS A 90 -12.27 -5.27 -17.55
C LYS A 90 -13.11 -6.19 -16.65
N PHE A 91 -14.10 -5.64 -15.92
CA PHE A 91 -14.96 -6.34 -14.97
C PHE A 91 -16.44 -5.97 -15.21
N PRO A 92 -17.06 -6.48 -16.29
CA PRO A 92 -18.45 -6.13 -16.65
C PRO A 92 -19.47 -6.46 -15.55
N GLU A 93 -19.19 -7.49 -14.73
CA GLU A 93 -20.02 -7.88 -13.58
C GLU A 93 -20.06 -6.82 -12.46
N LEU A 94 -19.13 -5.87 -12.48
CA LEU A 94 -19.04 -4.73 -11.55
C LEU A 94 -19.54 -3.41 -12.16
N GLU A 95 -20.08 -3.45 -13.36
CA GLU A 95 -20.76 -2.30 -13.97
C GLU A 95 -21.82 -1.74 -13.01
N ASN A 96 -21.99 -0.42 -13.01
CA ASN A 96 -22.92 0.27 -12.11
C ASN A 96 -22.60 0.21 -10.60
N LYS A 97 -21.44 -0.29 -10.17
CA LYS A 97 -21.03 -0.22 -8.76
C LYS A 97 -20.58 1.18 -8.32
N PHE A 98 -20.13 2.00 -9.25
CA PHE A 98 -19.62 3.33 -8.96
C PHE A 98 -20.73 4.35 -8.66
N VAL A 99 -20.59 5.06 -7.56
CA VAL A 99 -21.36 6.26 -7.23
C VAL A 99 -20.49 7.46 -7.57
N GLN A 100 -20.69 8.00 -8.77
CA GLN A 100 -20.00 9.23 -9.16
C GLN A 100 -20.54 10.41 -8.33
N LYS A 101 -19.69 11.43 -8.17
CA LYS A 101 -20.01 12.69 -7.49
C LYS A 101 -21.16 13.40 -8.22
N LYS A 102 -22.39 13.10 -7.84
CA LYS A 102 -23.62 13.73 -8.32
C LYS A 102 -24.10 14.72 -7.25
N THR A 103 -25.02 15.61 -7.63
CA THR A 103 -25.65 16.56 -6.71
C THR A 103 -26.33 15.88 -5.51
N ILE A 104 -26.81 14.64 -5.69
CA ILE A 104 -27.44 13.82 -4.66
C ILE A 104 -26.80 12.43 -4.68
N VAL A 105 -26.31 11.98 -3.53
CA VAL A 105 -25.69 10.65 -3.35
C VAL A 105 -26.53 9.85 -2.37
N ASN A 106 -27.01 8.67 -2.80
CA ASN A 106 -27.67 7.73 -1.91
C ASN A 106 -26.65 7.04 -1.01
N ILE A 107 -26.74 7.31 0.30
CA ILE A 107 -25.89 6.72 1.33
C ILE A 107 -26.63 5.69 2.20
N ASN A 108 -27.82 5.23 1.78
CA ASN A 108 -28.57 4.23 2.54
C ASN A 108 -27.83 2.89 2.48
N THR A 109 -27.18 2.52 3.57
CA THR A 109 -26.37 1.30 3.69
C THR A 109 -26.47 0.73 5.10
N LYS A 110 -26.21 -0.58 5.24
CA LYS A 110 -26.08 -1.23 6.54
C LYS A 110 -24.71 -0.96 7.16
N LEU A 111 -23.64 -0.93 6.34
CA LEU A 111 -22.26 -0.72 6.77
C LEU A 111 -21.52 0.18 5.78
N PHE A 112 -20.68 1.06 6.30
CA PHE A 112 -19.70 1.82 5.53
C PHE A 112 -18.30 1.24 5.75
N TYR A 113 -17.50 1.22 4.68
CA TYR A 113 -16.12 0.77 4.71
C TYR A 113 -15.19 1.67 3.91
N CYS A 114 -14.00 1.89 4.42
CA CYS A 114 -12.91 2.53 3.69
C CYS A 114 -11.55 2.08 4.24
N VAL A 115 -10.50 2.46 3.53
CA VAL A 115 -9.12 2.31 4.02
C VAL A 115 -8.54 3.68 4.35
N PHE A 116 -7.60 3.74 5.30
CA PHE A 116 -6.91 4.94 5.79
C PHE A 116 -7.70 5.88 6.71
N LEU A 117 -6.95 6.48 7.63
CA LEU A 117 -7.48 7.42 8.61
C LEU A 117 -8.09 8.67 7.98
N SER A 118 -7.44 9.24 6.96
CA SER A 118 -7.96 10.42 6.27
C SER A 118 -9.31 10.18 5.63
N ASN A 119 -9.51 8.99 5.03
CA ASN A 119 -10.75 8.63 4.36
C ASN A 119 -11.91 8.48 5.33
N ILE A 120 -11.70 7.82 6.47
CA ILE A 120 -12.76 7.71 7.48
C ILE A 120 -13.03 9.05 8.15
N TYR A 121 -11.98 9.81 8.49
CA TYR A 121 -12.11 11.08 9.17
C TYR A 121 -12.93 12.11 8.37
N GLN A 122 -12.67 12.24 7.07
CA GLN A 122 -13.41 13.18 6.20
C GLN A 122 -14.88 12.81 5.98
N ASN A 123 -15.24 11.54 6.18
CA ASN A 123 -16.62 11.05 6.04
C ASN A 123 -17.39 10.98 7.38
N LEU A 124 -16.73 11.22 8.51
CA LEU A 124 -17.27 10.98 9.84
C LEU A 124 -18.53 11.80 10.14
N ASP A 125 -18.55 13.08 9.79
CA ASP A 125 -19.67 14.00 10.13
C ASP A 125 -21.01 13.52 9.54
N TRP A 126 -21.03 13.02 8.31
CA TRP A 126 -22.26 12.50 7.73
C TRP A 126 -22.56 11.06 8.17
N LEU A 127 -21.56 10.24 8.46
CA LEU A 127 -21.74 8.91 9.04
C LEU A 127 -22.48 9.01 10.39
N GLU A 128 -22.05 9.92 11.25
CA GLU A 128 -22.71 10.21 12.54
C GLU A 128 -24.10 10.81 12.35
N LYS A 129 -24.23 11.84 11.51
CA LYS A 129 -25.52 12.48 11.22
C LYS A 129 -26.58 11.50 10.77
N TYR A 130 -26.21 10.56 9.91
CA TYR A 130 -27.14 9.56 9.35
C TYR A 130 -27.15 8.23 10.13
N ARG A 131 -26.40 8.14 11.22
CA ARG A 131 -26.28 6.95 12.05
C ARG A 131 -25.91 5.71 11.23
N ILE A 132 -24.83 5.82 10.43
CA ILE A 132 -24.33 4.74 9.59
C ILE A 132 -23.13 4.11 10.28
N PRO A 133 -23.20 2.82 10.66
CA PRO A 133 -22.08 2.13 11.27
C PRO A 133 -20.94 1.96 10.26
N PHE A 134 -19.71 1.94 10.76
CA PHE A 134 -18.54 1.81 9.90
C PHE A 134 -17.46 0.89 10.48
N VAL A 135 -16.76 0.25 9.54
CA VAL A 135 -15.49 -0.44 9.73
C VAL A 135 -14.45 0.23 8.81
N PHE A 136 -13.21 0.29 9.21
CA PHE A 136 -12.15 0.77 8.33
C PHE A 136 -10.86 -0.01 8.54
N THR A 137 -10.02 -0.08 7.48
CA THR A 137 -8.66 -0.61 7.60
C THR A 137 -7.68 0.54 7.81
N LEU A 138 -6.92 0.46 8.90
CA LEU A 138 -5.89 1.42 9.26
C LEU A 138 -4.54 0.92 8.78
N TYR A 139 -4.18 1.28 7.55
CA TYR A 139 -2.84 1.10 7.03
C TYR A 139 -1.91 2.22 7.52
N PRO A 140 -0.59 1.99 7.62
CA PRO A 140 0.40 3.06 7.76
C PRO A 140 0.27 4.08 6.64
N GLY A 141 0.50 5.36 6.94
CA GLY A 141 0.25 6.45 6.00
C GLY A 141 -1.23 6.82 5.88
N GLY A 142 -1.62 7.49 4.79
CA GLY A 142 -3.01 7.94 4.59
C GLY A 142 -3.56 8.79 5.74
N GLY A 143 -2.69 9.63 6.36
CA GLY A 143 -3.02 10.50 7.49
C GLY A 143 -2.86 9.85 8.85
N PHE A 144 -2.35 8.61 8.92
CA PHE A 144 -1.98 7.94 10.17
C PHE A 144 -0.47 7.99 10.37
N GLN A 145 -0.07 8.51 11.51
CA GLN A 145 1.29 8.55 12.04
C GLN A 145 1.22 8.34 13.56
N VAL A 146 2.13 7.58 14.13
CA VAL A 146 2.17 7.36 15.59
C VAL A 146 2.79 8.57 16.31
N GLU A 147 2.34 8.86 17.53
CA GLU A 147 2.85 9.98 18.34
C GLU A 147 2.81 11.35 17.60
N ASP A 148 1.93 11.48 16.61
CA ASP A 148 1.61 12.75 15.94
C ASP A 148 0.29 13.29 16.45
N LEU A 149 0.32 14.50 17.01
CA LEU A 149 -0.85 15.11 17.66
C LEU A 149 -2.06 15.19 16.74
N ILE A 150 -1.84 15.52 15.47
CA ILE A 150 -2.95 15.68 14.50
C ILE A 150 -3.54 14.32 14.13
N SER A 151 -2.68 13.33 13.93
CA SER A 151 -3.09 11.94 13.70
C SER A 151 -3.87 11.38 14.89
N ASP A 152 -3.35 11.58 16.09
CA ASP A 152 -3.98 11.09 17.35
C ASP A 152 -5.33 11.74 17.60
N GLN A 153 -5.48 13.04 17.38
CA GLN A 153 -6.78 13.73 17.47
C GLN A 153 -7.79 13.17 16.46
N LYS A 154 -7.37 12.86 15.23
CA LYS A 154 -8.23 12.21 14.23
C LYS A 154 -8.62 10.81 14.66
N LEU A 155 -7.66 10.00 15.12
CA LEU A 155 -7.90 8.65 15.64
C LEU A 155 -8.91 8.69 16.79
N GLN A 156 -8.68 9.55 17.77
CA GLN A 156 -9.55 9.70 18.94
C GLN A 156 -10.98 10.05 18.50
N LYS A 157 -11.15 11.02 17.60
CA LYS A 157 -12.48 11.42 17.10
C LYS A 157 -13.16 10.28 16.36
N VAL A 158 -12.46 9.54 15.51
CA VAL A 158 -13.01 8.42 14.73
C VAL A 158 -13.39 7.24 15.63
N LEU A 159 -12.48 6.84 16.51
CA LEU A 159 -12.66 5.66 17.35
C LEU A 159 -13.63 5.88 18.53
N ALA A 160 -13.85 7.14 18.95
CA ALA A 160 -14.87 7.52 19.92
C ALA A 160 -16.28 7.63 19.31
N SER A 161 -16.42 7.59 17.99
CA SER A 161 -17.72 7.72 17.32
C SER A 161 -18.69 6.60 17.76
N PRO A 162 -19.97 6.90 18.07
CA PRO A 162 -20.97 5.87 18.38
C PRO A 162 -21.27 4.96 17.17
N GLN A 163 -20.87 5.34 15.97
CA GLN A 163 -21.03 4.55 14.74
C GLN A 163 -19.82 3.62 14.47
N PHE A 164 -18.71 3.78 15.19
CA PHE A 164 -17.54 2.93 15.07
C PHE A 164 -17.81 1.50 15.49
N ARG A 165 -17.56 0.54 14.63
CA ARG A 165 -17.71 -0.90 14.87
C ARG A 165 -16.38 -1.58 15.10
N LYS A 166 -15.52 -1.64 14.10
CA LYS A 166 -14.22 -2.33 14.13
C LYS A 166 -13.18 -1.50 13.35
N VAL A 167 -11.93 -1.65 13.76
CA VAL A 167 -10.76 -1.26 12.96
C VAL A 167 -9.95 -2.49 12.62
N ILE A 168 -9.63 -2.66 11.33
CA ILE A 168 -8.68 -3.69 10.89
C ILE A 168 -7.31 -3.02 10.85
N VAL A 169 -6.35 -3.56 11.57
CA VAL A 169 -4.96 -3.11 11.57
C VAL A 169 -4.09 -4.14 10.88
N THR A 170 -3.08 -3.69 10.15
CA THR A 170 -2.27 -4.53 9.29
C THR A 170 -0.84 -4.70 9.78
N GLN A 171 -0.48 -3.95 10.82
CA GLN A 171 0.83 -3.97 11.45
C GLN A 171 0.67 -4.17 12.97
N LEU A 172 1.55 -4.99 13.56
CA LEU A 172 1.50 -5.27 14.99
C LEU A 172 1.74 -4.00 15.81
N TYR A 173 2.70 -3.18 15.39
CA TYR A 173 3.01 -1.90 16.02
C TYR A 173 1.79 -0.97 16.06
N THR A 174 0.97 -0.94 15.01
CA THR A 174 -0.30 -0.19 14.99
C THR A 174 -1.28 -0.73 16.02
N LYS A 175 -1.44 -2.06 16.13
CA LYS A 175 -2.31 -2.69 17.13
C LYS A 175 -1.90 -2.32 18.55
N GLU A 176 -0.61 -2.47 18.84
CA GLU A 176 -0.04 -2.16 20.15
C GLU A 176 -0.18 -0.67 20.48
N TYR A 177 0.05 0.21 19.50
CA TYR A 177 -0.13 1.66 19.63
C TYR A 177 -1.57 2.03 20.02
N LEU A 178 -2.56 1.46 19.34
CA LEU A 178 -3.98 1.72 19.67
C LEU A 178 -4.36 1.24 21.07
N ILE A 179 -3.85 0.09 21.50
CA ILE A 179 -4.11 -0.48 22.83
C ILE A 179 -3.40 0.34 23.92
N LYS A 180 -2.10 0.60 23.76
CA LYS A 180 -1.26 1.34 24.70
C LYS A 180 -1.83 2.73 25.02
N ASN A 181 -2.34 3.41 24.01
CA ASN A 181 -2.88 4.76 24.14
C ASN A 181 -4.41 4.78 24.44
N ASN A 182 -5.02 3.63 24.69
CA ASN A 182 -6.44 3.49 24.98
C ASN A 182 -7.37 4.15 23.95
N PHE A 183 -6.99 4.15 22.65
CA PHE A 183 -7.81 4.73 21.58
C PHE A 183 -9.14 3.99 21.40
N CYS A 184 -9.15 2.66 21.58
CA CYS A 184 -10.37 1.86 21.61
C CYS A 184 -10.15 0.54 22.35
N ARG A 185 -11.27 -0.16 22.65
CA ARG A 185 -11.22 -1.48 23.31
C ARG A 185 -10.58 -2.51 22.39
N ALA A 186 -9.76 -3.42 22.94
CA ALA A 186 -9.05 -4.46 22.21
C ALA A 186 -9.98 -5.35 21.35
N ASN A 187 -11.20 -5.63 21.80
CA ASN A 187 -12.19 -6.43 21.05
C ASN A 187 -12.79 -5.71 19.82
N LYS A 188 -12.43 -4.44 19.60
CA LYS A 188 -12.76 -3.69 18.40
C LYS A 188 -11.62 -3.64 17.38
N ILE A 189 -10.46 -4.21 17.71
CA ILE A 189 -9.27 -4.24 16.85
C ILE A 189 -9.14 -5.64 16.26
N GLU A 190 -9.21 -5.74 14.95
CA GLU A 190 -8.93 -6.95 14.19
C GLU A 190 -7.53 -6.85 13.56
N TYR A 191 -6.69 -7.85 13.77
CA TYR A 191 -5.35 -7.86 13.20
C TYR A 191 -5.28 -8.81 12.01
N VAL A 192 -4.99 -8.27 10.83
CA VAL A 192 -4.75 -9.02 9.59
C VAL A 192 -3.43 -8.56 9.02
N PHE A 193 -2.37 -9.32 9.26
CA PHE A 193 -1.01 -8.97 8.85
C PHE A 193 -0.89 -8.67 7.36
N GLY A 194 -0.18 -7.61 7.00
CA GLY A 194 0.18 -7.28 5.63
C GLY A 194 -0.93 -6.54 4.85
N CYS A 195 -1.05 -6.82 3.58
CA CYS A 195 -2.02 -6.18 2.70
C CYS A 195 -2.53 -7.15 1.64
N VAL A 196 -3.65 -6.78 1.02
CA VAL A 196 -4.14 -7.48 -0.18
C VAL A 196 -3.16 -7.24 -1.32
N VAL A 197 -2.89 -8.24 -2.15
CA VAL A 197 -2.08 -8.11 -3.37
C VAL A 197 -2.91 -8.43 -4.60
N PRO A 198 -2.57 -7.87 -5.78
CA PRO A 198 -3.25 -8.22 -7.02
C PRO A 198 -3.19 -9.72 -7.30
N GLN A 199 -4.30 -10.31 -7.76
CA GLN A 199 -4.37 -11.75 -8.09
C GLN A 199 -3.31 -12.18 -9.10
N LEU A 200 -2.94 -11.31 -10.04
CA LEU A 200 -1.86 -11.57 -11.00
C LEU A 200 -0.51 -11.80 -10.32
N SER A 201 -0.27 -11.17 -9.16
CA SER A 201 0.96 -11.38 -8.38
C SER A 201 1.01 -12.79 -7.76
N LEU A 202 -0.13 -13.43 -7.55
CA LEU A 202 -0.24 -14.77 -6.98
C LEU A 202 -0.19 -15.88 -8.04
N ASN A 203 0.16 -15.56 -9.29
CA ASN A 203 0.26 -16.55 -10.35
C ASN A 203 1.31 -17.60 -10.02
N THR A 204 0.91 -18.87 -9.93
CA THR A 204 1.80 -19.99 -9.63
C THR A 204 2.64 -20.45 -10.82
N ASN A 205 2.22 -20.10 -12.05
CA ASN A 205 2.85 -20.52 -13.31
C ASN A 205 3.91 -19.53 -13.82
N ILE A 206 4.65 -18.87 -12.92
CA ILE A 206 5.75 -18.01 -13.34
C ILE A 206 6.90 -18.89 -13.84
N SER A 207 7.34 -18.62 -15.07
CA SER A 207 8.60 -19.20 -15.58
C SER A 207 9.75 -18.69 -14.73
N VAL A 208 10.34 -19.57 -13.91
CA VAL A 208 11.49 -19.20 -13.08
C VAL A 208 12.69 -18.99 -14.00
N LYS A 209 13.12 -17.75 -14.16
CA LYS A 209 14.36 -17.44 -14.88
C LYS A 209 15.57 -17.94 -14.08
N LYS A 210 16.69 -18.14 -14.79
CA LYS A 210 17.94 -18.57 -14.18
C LYS A 210 18.37 -17.60 -13.09
N LYS A 211 18.72 -18.12 -11.92
CA LYS A 211 19.33 -17.42 -10.80
C LYS A 211 20.83 -17.68 -10.79
N TYR A 212 21.59 -16.83 -10.13
CA TYR A 212 23.00 -17.10 -9.87
C TYR A 212 23.16 -18.47 -9.16
N PRO A 213 24.11 -19.35 -9.48
CA PRO A 213 25.20 -19.16 -10.45
C PRO A 213 24.87 -19.61 -11.89
N ASN A 214 23.61 -19.91 -12.21
CA ASN A 214 23.21 -20.35 -13.55
C ASN A 214 23.08 -19.19 -14.57
N LYS A 215 23.52 -18.00 -14.21
CA LYS A 215 23.71 -16.82 -15.04
C LYS A 215 25.04 -16.14 -14.66
N GLU A 216 25.56 -15.26 -15.50
CA GLU A 216 26.87 -14.64 -15.33
C GLU A 216 26.92 -13.56 -14.24
N THR A 217 25.78 -12.95 -13.91
CA THR A 217 25.71 -11.85 -12.97
C THR A 217 24.94 -12.21 -11.70
N PHE A 218 25.27 -11.53 -10.61
CA PHE A 218 24.46 -11.51 -9.38
C PHE A 218 23.76 -10.15 -9.31
N ASP A 219 22.42 -10.16 -9.45
CA ASP A 219 21.63 -8.96 -9.66
C ASP A 219 20.87 -8.56 -8.39
N ILE A 220 21.14 -7.34 -7.91
CA ILE A 220 20.60 -6.79 -6.68
C ILE A 220 19.71 -5.59 -7.03
N ILE A 221 18.44 -5.62 -6.61
CA ILE A 221 17.49 -4.54 -6.86
C ILE A 221 17.11 -3.77 -5.60
N PHE A 222 16.97 -2.46 -5.75
CA PHE A 222 16.28 -1.54 -4.85
C PHE A 222 15.04 -1.00 -5.54
N CYS A 223 13.88 -1.12 -4.91
CA CYS A 223 12.62 -0.67 -5.49
C CYS A 223 11.77 0.03 -4.44
N ALA A 224 11.54 1.33 -4.58
CA ALA A 224 10.73 2.11 -3.65
C ALA A 224 10.15 3.38 -4.29
N ALA A 225 9.05 3.89 -3.72
CA ALA A 225 8.60 5.25 -3.98
C ALA A 225 9.49 6.23 -3.19
N LYS A 226 9.91 7.31 -3.85
CA LYS A 226 10.74 8.35 -3.23
C LYS A 226 9.86 9.41 -2.57
N TYR A 227 10.00 9.61 -1.26
CA TYR A 227 9.25 10.61 -0.52
C TYR A 227 10.12 11.79 -0.06
N MET A 228 11.42 11.57 0.13
CA MET A 228 12.34 12.62 0.56
C MET A 228 13.63 12.64 -0.26
N SER A 229 14.40 13.72 -0.13
CA SER A 229 15.71 13.87 -0.77
C SER A 229 16.63 12.73 -0.41
N LYS A 230 17.43 12.26 -1.37
CA LYS A 230 18.35 11.13 -1.25
C LYS A 230 17.69 9.82 -0.83
N GLY A 231 16.34 9.76 -0.76
CA GLY A 231 15.59 8.57 -0.38
C GLY A 231 15.99 7.96 0.95
N LEU A 232 16.36 8.80 1.94
CA LEU A 232 16.92 8.36 3.23
C LEU A 232 15.94 7.49 4.01
N ASP A 233 14.64 7.79 3.91
CA ASP A 233 13.56 7.01 4.53
C ASP A 233 13.46 5.58 3.97
N LYS A 234 13.84 5.40 2.71
CA LYS A 234 13.86 4.08 2.03
C LYS A 234 15.23 3.39 2.11
N GLY A 235 16.25 4.08 2.64
CA GLY A 235 17.61 3.56 2.74
C GLY A 235 18.33 3.51 1.39
N TYR A 236 18.00 4.41 0.45
CA TYR A 236 18.71 4.51 -0.83
C TYR A 236 20.21 4.83 -0.63
N ASP A 237 20.53 5.65 0.37
CA ASP A 237 21.89 5.92 0.81
C ASP A 237 22.65 4.64 1.21
N VAL A 238 22.00 3.75 1.94
CA VAL A 238 22.55 2.45 2.34
C VAL A 238 22.75 1.55 1.11
N PHE A 239 21.80 1.51 0.20
CA PHE A 239 21.88 0.73 -1.03
C PHE A 239 23.05 1.16 -1.91
N ILE A 240 23.29 2.47 -2.09
CA ILE A 240 24.44 2.98 -2.86
C ILE A 240 25.75 2.69 -2.12
N GLY A 241 25.81 2.87 -0.79
CA GLY A 241 26.98 2.49 0.01
C GLY A 241 27.32 1.00 -0.11
N LEU A 242 26.32 0.14 -0.09
CA LEU A 242 26.44 -1.30 -0.34
C LEU A 242 27.00 -1.59 -1.74
N ALA A 243 26.49 -0.90 -2.76
CA ALA A 243 26.94 -1.07 -4.13
C ALA A 243 28.43 -0.69 -4.26
N HIS A 244 28.85 0.44 -3.70
CA HIS A 244 30.26 0.85 -3.67
C HIS A 244 31.18 -0.14 -2.95
N SER A 245 30.67 -0.84 -1.93
CA SER A 245 31.47 -1.84 -1.22
C SER A 245 31.59 -3.14 -2.04
N LEU A 246 30.52 -3.63 -2.62
CA LEU A 246 30.48 -4.90 -3.33
C LEU A 246 31.26 -4.88 -4.65
N ILE A 247 31.26 -3.78 -5.41
CA ILE A 247 32.02 -3.70 -6.68
C ILE A 247 33.54 -3.82 -6.48
N LYS A 248 34.05 -3.52 -5.27
CA LYS A 248 35.46 -3.69 -4.94
C LYS A 248 35.86 -5.16 -4.74
N LYS A 249 34.86 -6.02 -4.50
CA LYS A 249 35.06 -7.43 -4.18
C LYS A 249 34.64 -8.36 -5.34
N TYR A 250 33.60 -7.96 -6.09
CA TYR A 250 33.00 -8.82 -7.11
C TYR A 250 32.69 -8.04 -8.40
N ASP A 251 33.30 -8.41 -9.49
CA ASP A 251 33.11 -7.74 -10.79
C ASP A 251 31.78 -8.15 -11.48
N PHE A 252 31.19 -9.28 -11.11
CA PHE A 252 29.95 -9.82 -11.69
C PHE A 252 28.66 -9.30 -11.01
N VAL A 253 28.74 -8.50 -9.95
CA VAL A 253 27.55 -7.94 -9.29
C VAL A 253 26.99 -6.78 -10.11
N ARG A 254 25.67 -6.71 -10.21
CA ARG A 254 24.91 -5.65 -10.90
C ARG A 254 23.84 -5.10 -9.98
N PHE A 255 23.59 -3.80 -10.12
CA PHE A 255 22.64 -3.05 -9.29
C PHE A 255 21.53 -2.48 -10.14
N HIS A 256 20.32 -2.53 -9.62
CA HIS A 256 19.10 -2.11 -10.32
C HIS A 256 18.29 -1.22 -9.40
N VAL A 257 17.86 -0.06 -9.90
CA VAL A 257 17.10 0.93 -9.13
C VAL A 257 15.78 1.23 -9.83
N VAL A 258 14.67 1.00 -9.13
CA VAL A 258 13.33 1.32 -9.60
C VAL A 258 12.68 2.33 -8.66
N GLY A 259 12.04 3.35 -9.23
CA GLY A 259 11.40 4.46 -8.51
C GLY A 259 11.93 5.81 -8.96
N GLY A 260 11.63 6.85 -8.20
CA GLY A 260 12.03 8.23 -8.52
C GLY A 260 13.45 8.59 -8.10
N PHE A 261 14.38 7.66 -8.22
CA PHE A 261 15.79 7.83 -7.86
C PHE A 261 16.64 7.95 -9.13
N ASP A 262 17.70 8.72 -9.06
CA ASP A 262 18.61 8.95 -10.16
C ASP A 262 20.06 9.09 -9.68
N LYS A 263 20.97 9.28 -10.64
CA LYS A 263 22.42 9.44 -10.39
C LYS A 263 22.83 10.78 -9.80
N GLU A 264 21.92 11.77 -9.76
CA GLU A 264 22.22 13.12 -9.31
C GLU A 264 22.07 13.26 -7.78
N GLU A 265 21.30 12.36 -7.16
CA GLU A 265 21.00 12.42 -5.72
C GLU A 265 22.13 11.98 -4.82
N ILE A 266 22.84 10.92 -5.23
CA ILE A 266 24.02 10.37 -4.54
C ILE A 266 25.02 10.02 -5.63
N ASP A 267 26.28 10.31 -5.41
CA ASP A 267 27.34 10.01 -6.38
C ASP A 267 27.42 8.49 -6.66
N VAL A 268 27.24 8.15 -7.91
CA VAL A 268 27.28 6.78 -8.45
C VAL A 268 28.34 6.61 -9.54
N THR A 269 29.26 7.55 -9.67
CA THR A 269 30.28 7.55 -10.74
C THR A 269 31.11 6.26 -10.74
N LEU A 270 31.45 5.74 -9.56
CA LEU A 270 32.17 4.47 -9.42
C LEU A 270 31.34 3.24 -9.83
N LEU A 271 30.03 3.38 -10.00
CA LEU A 271 29.11 2.31 -10.41
C LEU A 271 28.78 2.34 -11.90
N ASP A 272 29.48 3.16 -12.69
CA ASP A 272 29.22 3.26 -14.12
C ASP A 272 29.34 1.88 -14.80
N GLY A 273 28.38 1.54 -15.65
CA GLY A 273 28.27 0.21 -16.27
C GLY A 273 27.85 -0.93 -15.30
N LYS A 274 27.68 -0.67 -14.00
CA LYS A 274 27.28 -1.66 -12.98
C LYS A 274 25.89 -1.38 -12.38
N ILE A 275 25.34 -0.16 -12.56
CA ILE A 275 24.04 0.24 -12.03
C ILE A 275 23.11 0.67 -13.17
N THR A 276 21.85 0.26 -13.08
CA THR A 276 20.78 0.59 -14.02
C THR A 276 19.63 1.27 -13.33
N PHE A 277 19.19 2.42 -13.83
CA PHE A 277 18.03 3.17 -13.34
C PHE A 277 16.86 3.00 -14.29
N TYR A 278 15.74 2.50 -13.78
CA TYR A 278 14.53 2.23 -14.58
C TYR A 278 13.47 3.34 -14.47
N GLY A 279 13.59 4.25 -13.48
CA GLY A 279 12.50 5.16 -13.15
C GLY A 279 11.28 4.44 -12.57
N TYR A 280 10.11 5.09 -12.60
CA TYR A 280 8.85 4.45 -12.21
C TYR A 280 8.39 3.48 -13.31
N GLN A 281 8.04 2.26 -12.91
CA GLN A 281 7.60 1.20 -13.80
C GLN A 281 6.13 0.85 -13.58
N LYS A 282 5.47 0.34 -14.63
CA LYS A 282 4.14 -0.27 -14.52
C LYS A 282 4.26 -1.66 -13.91
N PHE A 283 3.15 -2.18 -13.41
CA PHE A 283 3.09 -3.47 -12.74
C PHE A 283 3.67 -4.63 -13.58
N ASP A 284 3.25 -4.73 -14.86
CA ASP A 284 3.70 -5.83 -15.73
C ASP A 284 5.20 -5.71 -16.08
N ASP A 285 5.70 -4.49 -16.32
CA ASP A 285 7.11 -4.22 -16.59
C ASP A 285 7.97 -4.53 -15.36
N LEU A 286 7.47 -4.21 -14.16
CA LEU A 286 8.15 -4.45 -12.90
C LEU A 286 8.30 -5.96 -12.62
N ALA A 287 7.28 -6.77 -12.91
CA ALA A 287 7.37 -8.22 -12.80
C ALA A 287 8.46 -8.81 -13.69
N ALA A 288 8.59 -8.32 -14.92
CA ALA A 288 9.66 -8.74 -15.86
C ALA A 288 11.06 -8.37 -15.36
N ILE A 289 11.20 -7.23 -14.68
CA ILE A 289 12.45 -6.81 -14.03
C ILE A 289 12.76 -7.77 -12.87
N TYR A 290 11.83 -7.97 -11.94
CA TYR A 290 12.05 -8.83 -10.76
C TYR A 290 12.48 -10.25 -11.13
N GLN A 291 11.92 -10.84 -12.19
CA GLN A 291 12.29 -12.18 -12.63
C GLN A 291 13.78 -12.34 -12.97
N GLN A 292 14.50 -11.26 -13.24
CA GLN A 292 15.93 -11.26 -13.55
C GLN A 292 16.80 -11.07 -12.30
N MET A 293 16.21 -10.65 -11.16
CA MET A 293 16.91 -10.29 -9.95
C MET A 293 17.14 -11.49 -9.04
N ASP A 294 18.23 -11.49 -8.31
CA ASP A 294 18.56 -12.50 -7.28
C ASP A 294 18.08 -12.04 -5.91
N VAL A 295 18.34 -10.77 -5.57
CA VAL A 295 18.05 -10.20 -4.25
C VAL A 295 17.38 -8.84 -4.38
N ILE A 296 16.37 -8.57 -3.57
CA ILE A 296 15.87 -7.22 -3.29
C ILE A 296 16.38 -6.75 -1.93
N VAL A 297 16.94 -5.53 -1.89
CA VAL A 297 17.39 -4.89 -0.65
C VAL A 297 16.46 -3.74 -0.32
N SER A 298 15.84 -3.79 0.86
CA SER A 298 14.88 -2.78 1.32
C SER A 298 15.21 -2.32 2.75
N PRO A 299 16.21 -1.44 2.92
CA PRO A 299 16.71 -1.00 4.22
C PRO A 299 15.92 0.20 4.75
N ASN A 300 14.61 0.05 4.86
CA ASN A 300 13.68 1.08 5.30
C ASN A 300 13.99 1.60 6.70
N LYS A 301 13.85 2.91 6.88
CA LYS A 301 14.08 3.62 8.14
C LYS A 301 12.79 4.33 8.56
N PRO A 302 12.04 3.85 9.57
CA PRO A 302 10.84 4.53 10.04
C PRO A 302 11.16 5.88 10.66
N PHE A 303 10.17 6.78 10.69
CA PHE A 303 10.17 8.08 11.38
C PHE A 303 11.08 9.16 10.77
N LEU A 304 11.76 8.89 9.65
CA LEU A 304 12.62 9.89 8.98
C LEU A 304 11.81 10.85 8.09
N TRP A 305 10.83 10.32 7.37
CA TRP A 305 9.99 11.14 6.50
C TRP A 305 9.10 12.13 7.27
N GLY A 306 8.73 11.80 8.49
CA GLY A 306 7.95 12.64 9.40
C GLY A 306 7.88 11.99 10.78
N LYS A 307 7.59 12.79 11.80
CA LYS A 307 7.42 12.27 13.16
C LYS A 307 6.33 11.19 13.14
N GLY A 308 6.67 9.99 13.60
CA GLY A 308 5.76 8.87 13.67
C GLY A 308 5.34 8.27 12.31
N ALA A 309 5.91 8.73 11.19
CA ALA A 309 5.63 8.15 9.88
C ALA A 309 6.41 6.84 9.67
N PHE A 310 5.74 5.80 9.23
CA PHE A 310 6.32 4.51 8.92
C PHE A 310 5.60 3.82 7.77
N ASP A 311 6.26 2.85 7.17
CA ASP A 311 5.69 2.02 6.11
C ASP A 311 5.18 0.69 6.67
N GLY A 312 4.33 0.00 5.91
CA GLY A 312 3.98 -1.39 6.20
C GLY A 312 5.17 -2.33 6.01
N PHE A 313 5.19 -3.42 6.75
CA PHE A 313 6.20 -4.47 6.65
C PHE A 313 5.57 -5.79 6.15
N PRO A 314 6.22 -6.46 5.17
CA PRO A 314 7.20 -5.90 4.24
C PRO A 314 6.56 -4.88 3.28
N LEU A 315 7.38 -4.07 2.59
CA LEU A 315 6.87 -3.16 1.56
C LEU A 315 6.19 -3.92 0.43
N GLY A 316 5.22 -3.30 -0.23
CA GLY A 316 4.55 -3.87 -1.40
C GLY A 316 5.52 -4.30 -2.49
N THR A 317 6.57 -3.50 -2.75
CA THR A 317 7.62 -3.83 -3.73
C THR A 317 8.45 -5.06 -3.33
N VAL A 318 8.66 -5.29 -2.03
CA VAL A 318 9.30 -6.51 -1.52
C VAL A 318 8.39 -7.72 -1.71
N ILE A 319 7.10 -7.57 -1.42
CA ILE A 319 6.12 -8.65 -1.61
C ILE A 319 6.11 -9.08 -3.08
N GLU A 320 6.02 -8.12 -4.01
CA GLU A 320 6.02 -8.40 -5.44
C GLU A 320 7.32 -9.08 -5.91
N ALA A 321 8.48 -8.62 -5.41
CA ALA A 321 9.77 -9.22 -5.72
C ALA A 321 9.85 -10.69 -5.27
N VAL A 322 9.48 -10.97 -4.01
CA VAL A 322 9.52 -12.35 -3.46
C VAL A 322 8.55 -13.28 -4.20
N LEU A 323 7.36 -12.80 -4.56
CA LEU A 323 6.42 -13.55 -5.39
C LEU A 323 6.99 -13.86 -6.79
N ASN A 324 8.02 -13.13 -7.25
CA ASN A 324 8.80 -13.39 -8.45
C ASN A 324 10.14 -14.14 -8.19
N ASN A 325 10.23 -14.89 -7.09
CA ASN A 325 11.40 -15.67 -6.67
C ASN A 325 12.66 -14.84 -6.37
N VAL A 326 12.54 -13.61 -5.91
CA VAL A 326 13.66 -12.78 -5.46
C VAL A 326 13.83 -12.94 -3.95
N VAL A 327 15.05 -13.15 -3.47
CA VAL A 327 15.33 -13.21 -2.03
C VAL A 327 15.24 -11.80 -1.45
N ALA A 328 14.52 -11.63 -0.34
CA ALA A 328 14.36 -10.34 0.32
C ALA A 328 15.38 -10.17 1.45
N ILE A 329 16.12 -9.05 1.43
CA ILE A 329 16.89 -8.53 2.56
C ILE A 329 16.25 -7.22 3.01
N VAL A 330 15.71 -7.21 4.21
CA VAL A 330 14.88 -6.12 4.73
C VAL A 330 15.33 -5.67 6.12
N THR A 331 14.84 -4.50 6.56
CA THR A 331 14.89 -4.09 7.97
C THR A 331 13.53 -4.24 8.62
N ASP A 332 13.51 -4.61 9.89
CA ASP A 332 12.31 -4.65 10.72
C ASP A 332 12.54 -3.91 12.05
N LYS A 333 12.61 -2.59 11.97
CA LYS A 333 12.88 -1.70 13.11
C LYS A 333 11.74 -1.62 14.13
N LEU A 334 10.55 -2.05 13.74
CA LEU A 334 9.33 -1.96 14.57
C LEU A 334 8.85 -3.34 15.05
N ASN A 335 9.63 -4.41 14.79
CA ASN A 335 9.28 -5.80 15.14
C ASN A 335 7.93 -6.25 14.56
N GLU A 336 7.71 -5.92 13.29
CA GLU A 336 6.46 -6.22 12.59
C GLU A 336 6.41 -7.66 12.06
N ASN A 337 7.54 -8.33 11.95
CA ASN A 337 7.63 -9.69 11.42
C ASN A 337 7.05 -10.71 12.39
N THR A 338 5.82 -11.10 12.18
CA THR A 338 5.12 -12.12 12.99
C THR A 338 4.90 -13.43 12.25
N VAL A 339 5.31 -13.53 10.97
CA VAL A 339 4.91 -14.66 10.10
C VAL A 339 6.05 -15.30 9.30
N PHE A 340 7.16 -14.61 9.09
CA PHE A 340 8.28 -15.11 8.30
C PHE A 340 9.45 -15.56 9.16
N GLU A 341 10.05 -16.70 8.81
CA GLU A 341 11.25 -17.21 9.46
C GLU A 341 12.49 -16.55 8.85
N ASN A 342 13.30 -15.90 9.71
CA ASN A 342 14.52 -15.22 9.31
C ASN A 342 15.54 -16.23 8.76
N ARG A 343 16.23 -15.89 7.66
CA ARG A 343 17.20 -16.71 6.92
C ARG A 343 16.66 -18.03 6.35
N LYS A 344 15.33 -18.14 6.27
CA LYS A 344 14.66 -19.22 5.55
C LYS A 344 13.72 -18.70 4.48
N GLU A 345 12.93 -17.69 4.81
CA GLU A 345 11.90 -17.12 3.94
C GLU A 345 12.23 -15.66 3.56
N ILE A 346 12.83 -14.92 4.48
CA ILE A 346 13.39 -13.58 4.30
C ILE A 346 14.69 -13.44 5.11
N ILE A 347 15.47 -12.41 4.83
CA ILE A 347 16.62 -12.00 5.65
C ILE A 347 16.30 -10.67 6.33
N VAL A 348 16.28 -10.66 7.66
CA VAL A 348 16.11 -9.44 8.44
C VAL A 348 17.47 -8.99 8.96
N THR A 349 17.85 -7.75 8.64
CA THR A 349 19.15 -7.16 9.04
C THR A 349 18.95 -5.87 9.85
N ASN A 350 20.06 -5.35 10.38
CA ASN A 350 20.07 -4.04 11.05
C ASN A 350 19.88 -2.86 10.09
N GLY A 351 19.98 -3.10 8.76
CA GLY A 351 19.78 -2.08 7.75
C GLY A 351 20.97 -1.15 7.55
N ASP A 352 22.17 -1.51 8.04
CA ASP A 352 23.42 -0.88 7.71
C ASP A 352 24.14 -1.63 6.58
N VAL A 353 25.11 -0.96 5.93
CA VAL A 353 25.85 -1.52 4.80
C VAL A 353 26.54 -2.83 5.18
N THR A 354 27.18 -2.89 6.33
CA THR A 354 27.98 -4.04 6.77
C THR A 354 27.12 -5.29 6.99
N SER A 355 25.99 -5.14 7.67
CA SER A 355 25.09 -6.26 7.93
C SER A 355 24.46 -6.81 6.65
N ILE A 356 24.07 -5.94 5.71
CA ILE A 356 23.50 -6.34 4.42
C ILE A 356 24.56 -6.98 3.53
N GLU A 357 25.77 -6.40 3.48
CA GLU A 357 26.89 -6.94 2.71
C GLU A 357 27.25 -8.35 3.14
N ALA A 358 27.32 -8.61 4.45
CA ALA A 358 27.64 -9.94 4.99
C ALA A 358 26.63 -11.01 4.50
N GLU A 359 25.33 -10.68 4.51
CA GLU A 359 24.29 -11.61 4.01
C GLU A 359 24.44 -11.85 2.49
N ILE A 360 24.70 -10.81 1.70
CA ILE A 360 24.89 -10.95 0.24
C ILE A 360 26.11 -11.79 -0.07
N ILE A 361 27.26 -11.57 0.63
CA ILE A 361 28.45 -12.38 0.46
C ILE A 361 28.15 -13.85 0.78
N GLY A 362 27.39 -14.10 1.85
CA GLY A 362 26.94 -15.46 2.21
C GLY A 362 26.13 -16.13 1.10
N LEU A 363 25.22 -15.40 0.46
CA LEU A 363 24.41 -15.91 -0.67
C LEU A 363 25.25 -16.15 -1.94
N ILE A 364 26.25 -15.30 -2.19
CA ILE A 364 27.20 -15.48 -3.32
C ILE A 364 28.05 -16.73 -3.12
N GLN A 365 28.54 -16.93 -1.89
CA GLN A 365 29.40 -18.06 -1.54
C GLN A 365 28.64 -19.40 -1.42
N LYS A 366 27.33 -19.33 -1.16
CA LYS A 366 26.44 -20.50 -1.00
C LYS A 366 25.21 -20.34 -1.90
N PRO A 367 25.36 -20.54 -3.23
CA PRO A 367 24.25 -20.33 -4.17
C PRO A 367 23.04 -21.24 -3.94
N GLU A 368 23.25 -22.42 -3.36
CA GLU A 368 22.18 -23.32 -2.92
C GLU A 368 21.25 -22.64 -1.90
N MET A 369 21.81 -21.86 -0.97
CA MET A 369 21.03 -21.09 0.01
C MET A 369 20.17 -20.02 -0.67
N LEU A 370 20.71 -19.32 -1.68
CA LEU A 370 19.93 -18.34 -2.48
C LEU A 370 18.74 -19.03 -3.16
N ILE A 371 18.95 -20.19 -3.78
CA ILE A 371 17.91 -20.93 -4.49
C ILE A 371 16.83 -21.42 -3.51
N ASP A 372 17.23 -22.01 -2.38
CA ASP A 372 16.31 -22.52 -1.38
C ASP A 372 15.49 -21.41 -0.74
N MET A 373 16.13 -20.29 -0.37
CA MET A 373 15.45 -19.15 0.19
C MET A 373 14.47 -18.50 -0.80
N SER A 374 14.83 -18.43 -2.08
CA SER A 374 13.91 -17.89 -3.10
C SER A 374 12.63 -18.71 -3.23
N LYS A 375 12.74 -20.06 -3.13
CA LYS A 375 11.59 -20.97 -3.15
C LYS A 375 10.77 -20.89 -1.86
N ASN A 376 11.45 -20.99 -0.70
CA ASN A 376 10.79 -20.95 0.61
C ASN A 376 10.07 -19.62 0.83
N GLY A 377 10.74 -18.50 0.53
CA GLY A 377 10.17 -17.17 0.59
C GLY A 377 8.94 -17.08 -0.28
N ARG A 378 9.04 -17.45 -1.57
CA ARG A 378 7.89 -17.39 -2.48
C ARG A 378 6.72 -18.24 -1.98
N ASN A 379 6.95 -19.47 -1.54
CA ASN A 379 5.89 -20.34 -1.04
C ASN A 379 5.20 -19.74 0.18
N LYS A 380 5.98 -19.19 1.12
CA LYS A 380 5.44 -18.53 2.32
C LYS A 380 4.67 -17.27 1.97
N PHE A 381 5.16 -16.46 1.03
CA PHE A 381 4.45 -15.25 0.57
C PHE A 381 3.15 -15.61 -0.18
N LEU A 382 3.13 -16.68 -0.99
CA LEU A 382 1.90 -17.17 -1.60
C LEU A 382 0.85 -17.59 -0.55
N GLU A 383 1.26 -18.20 0.56
CA GLU A 383 0.39 -18.53 1.69
C GLU A 383 -0.15 -17.25 2.35
N ILE A 384 0.75 -16.37 2.83
CA ILE A 384 0.40 -15.19 3.64
C ILE A 384 -0.39 -14.14 2.84
N TYR A 385 -0.14 -14.03 1.53
CA TYR A 385 -0.85 -13.08 0.65
C TYR A 385 -1.98 -13.72 -0.14
N SER A 386 -2.32 -14.99 0.14
CA SER A 386 -3.49 -15.65 -0.43
C SER A 386 -4.80 -14.94 -0.07
N ASN A 387 -5.85 -15.20 -0.83
CA ASN A 387 -7.19 -14.72 -0.48
C ASN A 387 -7.65 -15.22 0.88
N ASP A 388 -7.33 -16.47 1.24
CA ASP A 388 -7.71 -17.06 2.52
C ASP A 388 -7.09 -16.31 3.70
N TYR A 389 -5.89 -15.81 3.54
CA TYR A 389 -5.20 -15.07 4.60
C TYR A 389 -5.54 -13.58 4.58
N GLN A 390 -5.74 -12.98 3.42
CA GLN A 390 -5.93 -11.54 3.29
C GLN A 390 -7.40 -11.12 3.14
N ILE A 391 -8.11 -11.67 2.17
CA ILE A 391 -9.45 -11.20 1.80
C ILE A 391 -10.53 -11.84 2.66
N ASN A 392 -10.49 -13.16 2.87
CA ASN A 392 -11.54 -13.87 3.57
C ASN A 392 -11.74 -13.40 5.02
N PRO A 393 -10.70 -13.09 5.83
CA PRO A 393 -10.88 -12.47 7.13
C PRO A 393 -11.57 -11.11 7.07
N ARG A 394 -11.22 -10.27 6.08
CA ARG A 394 -11.87 -8.96 5.88
C ARG A 394 -13.34 -9.11 5.51
N ILE A 395 -13.66 -10.03 4.60
CA ILE A 395 -15.04 -10.35 4.23
C ILE A 395 -15.85 -10.81 5.45
N LYS A 396 -15.27 -11.71 6.26
CA LYS A 396 -15.92 -12.22 7.47
C LYS A 396 -16.24 -11.09 8.45
N ILE A 397 -15.27 -10.23 8.75
CA ILE A 397 -15.46 -9.07 9.65
C ILE A 397 -16.59 -8.16 9.12
N LEU A 398 -16.58 -7.84 7.84
CA LEU A 398 -17.59 -6.98 7.23
C LEU A 398 -18.97 -7.64 7.22
N ALA A 399 -19.07 -8.93 6.90
CA ALA A 399 -20.33 -9.68 6.90
C ALA A 399 -20.96 -9.74 8.30
N GLU A 400 -20.18 -10.04 9.33
CA GLU A 400 -20.63 -10.05 10.74
C GLU A 400 -21.20 -8.69 11.15
N GLU A 401 -20.53 -7.58 10.77
CA GLU A 401 -21.01 -6.24 11.12
C GLU A 401 -22.21 -5.77 10.26
N ILE A 402 -22.40 -6.31 9.04
CA ILE A 402 -23.59 -6.10 8.20
C ILE A 402 -24.82 -6.81 8.79
N GLU A 403 -24.64 -7.99 9.37
CA GLU A 403 -25.72 -8.79 9.95
C GLU A 403 -26.07 -8.36 11.38
N ARG A 404 -25.20 -7.62 12.02
CA ARG A 404 -25.38 -7.14 13.40
C ARG A 404 -26.58 -6.19 13.50
N LYS A 405 -27.57 -6.57 14.33
CA LYS A 405 -28.79 -5.80 14.60
C LYS A 405 -28.54 -4.59 15.51
#